data_034d836b69d5841ee5518cd614921ed2
#
_entry.id   034d836b69d5841ee5518cd614921ed2
#
_cell.length_a   1.000
_cell.length_b   1.000
_cell.length_c   1.000
_cell.angle_alpha   90.00
_cell.angle_beta   90.00
_cell.angle_gamma   90.00
#
_symmetry.space_group_name_H-M   'P 1'
#
loop_
_entity.id
_entity.type
_entity.pdbx_description
1 polymer ?
#
loop_
_entity_poly.entity_id
_entity_poly.type
_entity_poly.pdbx_seq_one_letter_code
_entity_poly.pdbx_strand_id
1 'polypeptide(L)'
;MSGIGRRRFMVGVSGAAGVLAAGFGVAGTAGSRSPAQSGEHEEKADARAVSTSELSTFFATAMVGNAVEVDSESDGDLWVTCWADDDNLYSVNGDGSGFADGPRHDIVVNRISGDPKSGFTGEVLAVADEVGAIWGDPAHYNRKPTGIVCVDGRLYLAIQDLRLGPGDIAFNDAPAASVSWSDDHGRTWHKTQQPMFTGGVFTTVFFLDFGRDSGYAATALGADAGRYVYAYGLDGNWRGSFTATVADPFDLYLARAPKEAVEQRNRWEFFAGLDGDTPRWSKQLTDRRAVLRDTRRQYPTLRNYREWPHNLSVISQGGVVYVEPLKRYLYTSWTEYTYEFYEAPTPWGPWKLFLTKDFGGYPWFGRGPGCPGPKNGGYATTIPSKFIAADGTSMWVQSNWWVGSAGGDTAYSFNLRKMTLLPYRAQTPANQPDPRDNLAYTGAAVTPIEKSAHFGHTEYYNDGDFTKSENSFDQENKDLDFWGFTWSEPYLMNQVVYTTGEMFDDGGWFAASLRVQVRQDFRWIDVQNTKIEPRYPYTASTGAFTTYTFSFATTSGDGLRIIGKPGGSAYFTSIAELEVYYR
;
A
#
# COMPACT_ATOMS: atom_id res chain seq x y z
N MET A 1 28.40 6.56 30.63
CA MET A 1 27.05 6.58 31.23
C MET A 1 26.52 8.00 31.08
N SER A 2 25.93 8.31 29.96
CA SER A 2 25.23 9.58 29.74
C SER A 2 23.90 9.25 29.08
N GLY A 3 22.81 9.59 29.77
CA GLY A 3 21.47 9.26 29.35
C GLY A 3 21.06 10.00 28.09
N ILE A 4 20.65 9.27 27.10
CA ILE A 4 20.05 9.79 25.87
C ILE A 4 18.62 10.20 26.22
N GLY A 5 18.38 11.50 26.25
CA GLY A 5 17.05 12.07 26.46
C GLY A 5 16.15 11.84 25.25
N ARG A 6 15.24 10.89 25.38
CA ARG A 6 14.16 10.70 24.41
C ARG A 6 13.23 11.92 24.45
N ARG A 7 13.20 12.70 23.39
CA ARG A 7 12.25 13.81 23.23
C ARG A 7 10.86 13.28 22.91
N ARG A 8 9.92 13.56 23.80
CA ARG A 8 8.49 13.29 23.61
C ARG A 8 7.93 14.27 22.58
N PHE A 9 7.25 13.76 21.58
CA PHE A 9 6.42 14.53 20.67
C PHE A 9 5.09 14.89 21.36
N MET A 10 4.88 16.17 21.68
CA MET A 10 3.57 16.71 21.94
C MET A 10 3.10 17.44 20.68
N VAL A 11 2.16 16.83 19.97
CA VAL A 11 1.31 17.57 19.03
C VAL A 11 0.27 18.28 19.89
N GLY A 12 0.43 19.57 20.05
CA GLY A 12 -0.53 20.40 20.78
C GLY A 12 -1.82 20.56 19.97
N VAL A 13 -2.87 19.89 20.37
CA VAL A 13 -4.23 20.18 19.90
C VAL A 13 -4.86 21.08 20.95
N SER A 14 -4.93 22.38 20.66
CA SER A 14 -5.75 23.34 21.41
C SER A 14 -7.19 23.22 20.95
N GLY A 15 -8.03 22.58 21.75
CA GLY A 15 -9.46 22.58 21.57
C GLY A 15 -10.06 23.94 21.97
N ALA A 16 -10.86 24.51 21.10
CA ALA A 16 -11.81 25.56 21.45
C ALA A 16 -13.20 25.13 21.03
N ALA A 17 -14.02 24.81 22.01
CA ALA A 17 -15.45 24.61 21.85
C ALA A 17 -16.14 25.97 21.71
N GLY A 18 -16.99 26.13 20.72
CA GLY A 18 -17.89 27.29 20.58
C GLY A 18 -19.20 26.87 19.95
N VAL A 19 -20.20 26.72 20.80
CA VAL A 19 -21.61 26.53 20.41
C VAL A 19 -22.19 27.88 19.99
N LEU A 20 -22.89 27.95 18.87
CA LEU A 20 -24.03 28.87 18.68
C LEU A 20 -24.95 28.41 17.55
N ALA A 21 -26.18 28.13 17.91
CA ALA A 21 -27.30 27.89 17.00
C ALA A 21 -27.96 29.21 16.65
N ALA A 22 -28.38 29.38 15.40
CA ALA A 22 -29.56 30.18 15.06
C ALA A 22 -30.01 29.87 13.62
N GLY A 23 -31.22 29.39 13.50
CA GLY A 23 -31.88 29.23 12.22
C GLY A 23 -32.47 30.53 11.69
N PHE A 24 -32.71 30.56 10.37
CA PHE A 24 -33.87 31.26 9.75
C PHE A 24 -34.00 30.78 8.29
N GLY A 25 -35.15 30.28 7.97
CA GLY A 25 -35.54 29.96 6.59
C GLY A 25 -36.08 31.17 5.83
N VAL A 26 -35.92 31.16 4.54
CA VAL A 26 -36.83 31.85 3.58
C VAL A 26 -36.90 31.05 2.29
N ALA A 27 -38.13 30.83 1.86
CA ALA A 27 -38.51 30.22 0.59
C ALA A 27 -38.35 31.20 -0.58
N GLY A 28 -38.15 30.68 -1.77
CA GLY A 28 -38.27 31.52 -2.95
C GLY A 28 -37.93 30.87 -4.30
N THR A 29 -38.97 30.42 -4.97
CA THR A 29 -39.30 30.43 -6.40
C THR A 29 -38.57 29.49 -7.37
N ALA A 30 -39.38 28.60 -7.90
CA ALA A 30 -39.16 27.76 -9.07
C ALA A 30 -39.02 28.59 -10.35
N GLY A 31 -37.96 28.38 -11.09
CA GLY A 31 -37.79 28.81 -12.47
C GLY A 31 -37.60 27.59 -13.37
N SER A 32 -38.61 27.31 -14.18
CA SER A 32 -38.62 26.29 -15.22
C SER A 32 -37.58 26.60 -16.30
N ARG A 33 -36.66 25.68 -16.58
CA ARG A 33 -35.89 25.66 -17.84
C ARG A 33 -36.11 24.33 -18.55
N SER A 34 -36.48 24.46 -19.81
CA SER A 34 -36.66 23.36 -20.77
C SER A 34 -35.43 22.49 -20.94
N PRO A 35 -35.60 21.22 -21.30
CA PRO A 35 -34.49 20.28 -21.49
C PRO A 35 -33.75 20.59 -22.79
N ALA A 36 -32.47 20.86 -22.68
CA ALA A 36 -31.55 20.83 -23.81
C ALA A 36 -31.32 19.37 -24.22
N GLN A 37 -31.44 19.10 -25.50
CA GLN A 37 -31.18 17.82 -26.14
C GLN A 37 -29.79 17.34 -25.79
N SER A 38 -29.71 16.17 -25.12
CA SER A 38 -28.50 15.38 -24.98
C SER A 38 -28.20 14.74 -26.32
N GLY A 39 -27.21 15.25 -27.02
CA GLY A 39 -26.58 14.53 -28.10
C GLY A 39 -25.90 13.28 -27.53
N GLU A 40 -26.41 12.13 -27.87
CA GLU A 40 -25.74 10.86 -27.70
C GLU A 40 -24.47 10.88 -28.55
N HIS A 41 -23.33 11.24 -27.95
CA HIS A 41 -22.06 10.81 -28.44
C HIS A 41 -21.95 9.31 -28.09
N GLU A 42 -22.13 8.45 -29.09
CA GLU A 42 -21.64 7.07 -29.04
C GLU A 42 -20.16 7.11 -28.62
N GLU A 43 -19.92 6.89 -27.36
CA GLU A 43 -18.62 6.57 -26.82
C GLU A 43 -18.26 5.21 -27.40
N LYS A 44 -17.53 5.22 -28.52
CA LYS A 44 -16.88 4.00 -29.01
C LYS A 44 -16.13 3.42 -27.82
N ALA A 45 -16.58 2.25 -27.40
CA ALA A 45 -15.96 1.43 -26.38
C ALA A 45 -14.52 1.11 -26.81
N ASP A 46 -13.59 2.01 -26.49
CA ASP A 46 -12.18 1.84 -26.76
C ASP A 46 -11.59 1.09 -25.57
N ALA A 47 -11.39 -0.16 -25.85
CA ALA A 47 -10.48 -1.12 -25.30
C ALA A 47 -9.95 -0.89 -23.88
N ARG A 48 -10.48 -1.69 -22.97
CA ARG A 48 -9.83 -2.19 -21.77
C ARG A 48 -9.32 -1.12 -20.79
N ALA A 49 -10.23 -0.36 -20.21
CA ALA A 49 -10.03 0.10 -18.85
C ALA A 49 -9.94 -1.15 -17.96
N VAL A 50 -8.75 -1.45 -17.46
CA VAL A 50 -8.52 -2.62 -16.63
C VAL A 50 -9.24 -2.40 -15.31
N SER A 51 -10.35 -3.08 -15.12
CA SER A 51 -10.94 -3.22 -13.80
C SER A 51 -10.02 -4.11 -12.97
N THR A 52 -9.45 -3.61 -11.89
CA THR A 52 -8.60 -4.35 -10.96
C THR A 52 -9.38 -5.28 -10.03
N SER A 53 -10.62 -5.60 -10.34
CA SER A 53 -11.35 -6.67 -9.64
C SER A 53 -10.71 -8.06 -9.84
N GLU A 54 -9.81 -8.21 -10.80
CA GLU A 54 -9.04 -9.43 -11.02
C GLU A 54 -7.75 -9.42 -10.20
N LEU A 55 -7.58 -10.46 -9.40
CA LEU A 55 -6.31 -10.72 -8.71
C LEU A 55 -5.24 -11.16 -9.72
N SER A 56 -3.99 -10.88 -9.40
CA SER A 56 -2.86 -11.40 -10.17
C SER A 56 -2.82 -12.92 -10.12
N THR A 57 -2.49 -13.49 -11.26
CA THR A 57 -2.20 -14.92 -11.41
C THR A 57 -0.69 -15.18 -11.55
N PHE A 58 0.12 -14.15 -11.46
CA PHE A 58 1.57 -14.27 -11.60
C PHE A 58 2.25 -14.75 -10.32
N PHE A 59 1.82 -14.24 -9.15
CA PHE A 59 2.32 -14.69 -7.86
C PHE A 59 1.35 -15.67 -7.21
N ALA A 60 1.84 -16.84 -6.84
CA ALA A 60 1.10 -17.78 -6.02
C ALA A 60 1.07 -17.33 -4.56
N THR A 61 2.20 -16.84 -4.06
CA THR A 61 2.32 -16.31 -2.71
C THR A 61 3.06 -14.97 -2.72
N ALA A 62 2.64 -14.09 -1.81
CA ALA A 62 3.27 -12.81 -1.55
C ALA A 62 3.10 -12.46 -0.07
N MET A 63 4.17 -12.07 0.59
CA MET A 63 4.16 -11.73 2.01
C MET A 63 5.01 -10.51 2.30
N VAL A 64 4.49 -9.61 3.14
CA VAL A 64 5.26 -8.52 3.77
C VAL A 64 5.27 -8.76 5.27
N GLY A 65 6.46 -8.73 5.88
CA GLY A 65 6.62 -8.87 7.32
C GLY A 65 5.87 -7.80 8.11
N ASN A 66 5.31 -8.18 9.25
CA ASN A 66 4.62 -7.25 10.16
C ASN A 66 5.62 -6.32 10.85
N ALA A 67 6.72 -6.88 11.31
CA ALA A 67 7.74 -6.14 12.03
C ALA A 67 8.65 -5.35 11.07
N VAL A 68 9.14 -4.21 11.55
CA VAL A 68 10.31 -3.56 10.97
C VAL A 68 11.53 -4.40 11.32
N GLU A 69 12.24 -4.88 10.30
CA GLU A 69 13.45 -5.70 10.48
C GLU A 69 14.73 -4.85 10.46
N VAL A 70 14.68 -3.72 9.78
CA VAL A 70 15.80 -2.76 9.72
C VAL A 70 15.26 -1.37 9.96
N ASP A 71 15.77 -0.72 10.99
CA ASP A 71 15.49 0.68 11.31
C ASP A 71 16.78 1.50 11.18
N SER A 72 16.65 2.81 11.10
CA SER A 72 17.77 3.73 11.03
C SER A 72 17.63 4.89 12.01
N GLU A 73 18.76 5.46 12.43
CA GLU A 73 18.80 6.69 13.21
C GLU A 73 18.51 7.88 12.28
N SER A 74 17.22 8.06 11.90
CA SER A 74 16.76 9.12 11.02
C SER A 74 15.41 9.66 11.48
N ASP A 75 15.01 10.82 10.96
CA ASP A 75 13.74 11.47 11.29
C ASP A 75 13.09 12.04 10.03
N GLY A 76 11.84 11.65 9.77
CA GLY A 76 11.05 12.14 8.65
C GLY A 76 10.11 11.11 8.06
N ASP A 77 9.33 11.57 7.10
CA ASP A 77 8.33 10.76 6.40
C ASP A 77 8.55 10.73 4.87
N LEU A 78 7.73 10.00 4.15
CA LEU A 78 7.68 9.82 2.69
C LEU A 78 8.85 9.03 2.09
N TRP A 79 10.09 9.30 2.41
CA TRP A 79 11.31 8.57 2.03
C TRP A 79 11.33 8.00 0.60
N VAL A 80 11.03 8.81 -0.42
CA VAL A 80 11.17 8.41 -1.83
C VAL A 80 12.62 8.11 -2.16
N THR A 81 12.89 7.06 -2.95
CA THR A 81 14.26 6.56 -3.17
C THR A 81 14.61 6.35 -4.63
N CYS A 82 15.90 6.46 -4.98
CA CYS A 82 16.47 5.95 -6.22
C CYS A 82 17.89 5.39 -5.99
N TRP A 83 18.30 4.45 -6.82
CA TRP A 83 19.63 3.86 -6.84
C TRP A 83 20.47 4.53 -7.91
N ALA A 84 21.51 5.28 -7.49
CA ALA A 84 22.32 6.09 -8.39
C ALA A 84 23.54 5.32 -8.97
N ASP A 85 24.18 5.95 -9.95
CA ASP A 85 25.36 5.44 -10.65
C ASP A 85 26.58 5.21 -9.74
N ASP A 86 26.68 5.99 -8.63
CA ASP A 86 27.73 5.88 -7.61
C ASP A 86 27.48 4.75 -6.59
N ASP A 87 26.49 3.92 -6.84
CA ASP A 87 26.05 2.82 -5.98
C ASP A 87 25.43 3.22 -4.63
N ASN A 88 25.18 4.49 -4.37
CA ASN A 88 24.42 4.92 -3.20
C ASN A 88 22.91 4.95 -3.48
N LEU A 89 22.13 4.84 -2.41
CA LEU A 89 20.71 5.13 -2.45
C LEU A 89 20.52 6.60 -2.10
N TYR A 90 19.86 7.36 -2.96
CA TYR A 90 19.41 8.71 -2.66
C TYR A 90 17.96 8.66 -2.22
N SER A 91 17.68 9.33 -1.11
CA SER A 91 16.35 9.36 -0.54
C SER A 91 15.97 10.77 -0.14
N VAL A 92 14.69 11.11 -0.34
CA VAL A 92 14.18 12.41 0.06
C VAL A 92 13.01 12.21 0.99
N ASN A 93 13.12 12.79 2.19
CA ASN A 93 12.04 12.75 3.18
C ASN A 93 11.36 14.11 3.34
N GLY A 94 10.12 14.05 3.80
CA GLY A 94 9.35 15.17 4.33
C GLY A 94 9.42 15.24 5.85
N ASP A 95 8.99 16.36 6.40
CA ASP A 95 8.73 16.60 7.84
C ASP A 95 9.74 15.98 8.81
N GLY A 96 11.03 16.23 8.61
CA GLY A 96 12.06 15.65 9.45
C GLY A 96 13.42 16.34 9.33
N SER A 97 14.40 15.81 10.04
CA SER A 97 15.81 16.23 9.96
C SER A 97 16.66 15.28 9.09
N GLY A 98 16.07 14.22 8.51
CA GLY A 98 16.80 13.23 7.74
C GLY A 98 17.73 12.39 8.62
N PHE A 99 18.94 12.11 8.12
CA PHE A 99 20.00 11.38 8.83
C PHE A 99 20.91 12.31 9.65
N ALA A 100 20.45 13.46 10.10
CA ALA A 100 21.21 14.38 10.92
C ALA A 100 20.46 14.82 12.16
N ASP A 101 21.20 15.10 13.22
CA ASP A 101 20.68 15.85 14.36
C ASP A 101 20.55 17.32 13.96
N GLY A 102 19.33 17.84 13.88
CA GLY A 102 19.13 19.20 13.43
C GLY A 102 17.68 19.66 13.40
N PRO A 103 17.43 20.84 12.84
CA PRO A 103 16.07 21.32 12.63
C PRO A 103 15.33 20.45 11.62
N ARG A 104 14.02 20.33 11.81
CA ARG A 104 13.13 19.64 10.87
C ARG A 104 12.79 20.57 9.70
N HIS A 105 12.74 19.99 8.51
CA HIS A 105 12.37 20.68 7.28
C HIS A 105 11.22 19.94 6.59
N ASP A 106 10.53 20.63 5.73
CA ASP A 106 9.45 20.08 4.89
C ASP A 106 9.97 19.16 3.77
N ILE A 107 11.26 19.28 3.43
CA ILE A 107 11.96 18.41 2.48
C ILE A 107 13.45 18.32 2.83
N VAL A 108 14.01 17.10 2.83
CA VAL A 108 15.41 16.82 3.14
C VAL A 108 15.95 15.78 2.17
N VAL A 109 17.05 16.08 1.51
CA VAL A 109 17.75 15.14 0.63
C VAL A 109 18.84 14.42 1.40
N ASN A 110 18.85 13.10 1.31
CA ASN A 110 19.80 12.23 1.98
C ASN A 110 20.52 11.32 0.99
N ARG A 111 21.81 11.05 1.24
CA ARG A 111 22.55 9.94 0.66
C ARG A 111 22.65 8.81 1.67
N ILE A 112 22.25 7.61 1.29
CA ILE A 112 22.27 6.43 2.15
C ILE A 112 23.24 5.40 1.57
N SER A 113 24.24 5.03 2.36
CA SER A 113 25.21 3.98 2.07
C SER A 113 24.95 2.75 2.93
N GLY A 114 25.40 1.57 2.45
CA GLY A 114 25.19 0.31 3.14
C GLY A 114 24.04 -0.52 2.54
N ASP A 115 23.61 -1.51 3.27
CA ASP A 115 22.57 -2.46 2.87
C ASP A 115 21.79 -2.99 4.10
N PRO A 116 20.64 -3.65 3.90
CA PRO A 116 19.82 -4.16 5.00
C PRO A 116 20.51 -5.16 5.93
N LYS A 117 21.61 -5.78 5.54
CA LYS A 117 22.35 -6.78 6.35
C LYS A 117 23.46 -6.13 7.15
N SER A 118 24.17 -5.17 6.56
CA SER A 118 25.33 -4.49 7.16
C SER A 118 24.93 -3.25 7.95
N GLY A 119 23.69 -2.76 7.80
CA GLY A 119 23.20 -1.51 8.35
C GLY A 119 23.43 -0.33 7.39
N PHE A 120 22.87 0.82 7.76
CA PHE A 120 22.90 2.04 6.96
C PHE A 120 23.69 3.13 7.64
N THR A 121 24.35 3.95 6.80
CA THR A 121 24.82 5.27 7.18
C THR A 121 24.21 6.29 6.24
N GLY A 122 23.71 7.38 6.79
CA GLY A 122 23.07 8.44 6.02
C GLY A 122 23.79 9.78 6.19
N GLU A 123 23.71 10.62 5.17
CA GLU A 123 24.23 11.98 5.14
C GLU A 123 23.17 12.91 4.56
N VAL A 124 22.84 14.00 5.24
CA VAL A 124 21.99 15.07 4.70
C VAL A 124 22.80 15.92 3.73
N LEU A 125 22.28 16.14 2.54
CA LEU A 125 22.96 16.86 1.47
C LEU A 125 22.38 18.26 1.24
N ALA A 126 21.06 18.41 1.25
CA ALA A 126 20.35 19.65 0.99
C ALA A 126 18.97 19.66 1.66
N VAL A 127 18.45 20.83 1.98
CA VAL A 127 17.18 20.99 2.68
C VAL A 127 16.37 22.17 2.13
N ALA A 128 15.06 22.09 2.30
CA ALA A 128 14.12 23.20 2.13
C ALA A 128 14.29 23.97 0.80
N ASP A 129 14.53 25.27 0.86
CA ASP A 129 14.62 26.15 -0.31
C ASP A 129 15.80 25.83 -1.24
N GLU A 130 16.81 25.12 -0.74
CA GLU A 130 17.92 24.64 -1.56
C GLU A 130 17.44 23.63 -2.59
N VAL A 131 16.42 22.82 -2.26
CA VAL A 131 15.95 21.68 -3.03
C VAL A 131 14.80 22.04 -3.98
N GLY A 132 13.83 22.81 -3.52
CA GLY A 132 12.62 23.06 -4.28
C GLY A 132 11.89 24.35 -3.91
N ALA A 133 10.90 24.73 -4.72
CA ALA A 133 10.04 25.88 -4.47
C ALA A 133 8.70 25.47 -3.83
N ILE A 134 8.05 26.43 -3.20
CA ILE A 134 6.61 26.42 -2.93
C ILE A 134 6.01 27.42 -3.93
N TRP A 135 5.05 26.97 -4.73
CA TRP A 135 4.44 27.81 -5.76
C TRP A 135 3.15 28.50 -5.29
N GLY A 136 2.48 27.91 -4.30
CA GLY A 136 1.35 28.50 -3.60
C GLY A 136 1.77 29.42 -2.46
N ASP A 137 0.80 29.82 -1.65
CA ASP A 137 1.07 30.64 -0.45
C ASP A 137 1.75 29.79 0.63
N PRO A 138 3.01 30.12 1.03
CA PRO A 138 3.73 29.35 2.05
C PRO A 138 3.06 29.32 3.43
N ALA A 139 2.09 30.20 3.69
CA ALA A 139 1.29 30.14 4.91
C ALA A 139 0.28 28.98 4.89
N HIS A 140 -0.03 28.44 3.70
CA HIS A 140 -1.05 27.41 3.52
C HIS A 140 -0.52 26.12 2.87
N TYR A 141 0.68 26.14 2.30
CA TYR A 141 1.30 25.02 1.61
C TYR A 141 2.74 24.83 2.04
N ASN A 142 3.17 23.59 2.05
CA ASN A 142 4.58 23.22 2.09
C ASN A 142 4.94 22.32 0.89
N ARG A 143 6.23 22.18 0.64
CA ARG A 143 6.72 21.27 -0.39
C ARG A 143 6.83 19.84 0.16
N LYS A 144 6.42 18.86 -0.64
CA LYS A 144 6.57 17.45 -0.30
C LYS A 144 7.19 16.68 -1.45
N PRO A 145 8.18 15.81 -1.16
CA PRO A 145 8.75 14.93 -2.18
C PRO A 145 7.71 13.88 -2.58
N THR A 146 7.59 13.61 -3.88
CA THR A 146 6.66 12.59 -4.37
C THR A 146 7.34 11.47 -5.14
N GLY A 147 8.55 11.69 -5.66
CA GLY A 147 9.34 10.67 -6.34
C GLY A 147 10.72 11.19 -6.72
N ILE A 148 11.72 10.31 -6.73
CA ILE A 148 13.08 10.61 -7.19
C ILE A 148 13.54 9.51 -8.14
N VAL A 149 14.38 9.87 -9.13
CA VAL A 149 15.02 8.92 -10.06
C VAL A 149 16.42 9.40 -10.42
N CYS A 150 17.34 8.46 -10.62
CA CYS A 150 18.65 8.72 -11.20
C CYS A 150 18.67 8.24 -12.66
N VAL A 151 19.16 9.10 -13.55
CA VAL A 151 19.26 8.79 -14.98
C VAL A 151 20.50 9.46 -15.56
N ASP A 152 21.40 8.64 -16.11
CA ASP A 152 22.67 9.10 -16.69
C ASP A 152 23.45 10.00 -15.72
N GLY A 153 23.50 9.62 -14.41
CA GLY A 153 24.17 10.32 -13.31
C GLY A 153 23.44 11.55 -12.77
N ARG A 154 22.30 11.96 -13.37
CA ARG A 154 21.50 13.09 -12.91
C ARG A 154 20.34 12.63 -12.04
N LEU A 155 20.13 13.30 -10.92
CA LEU A 155 18.96 13.12 -10.06
C LEU A 155 17.82 14.03 -10.50
N TYR A 156 16.61 13.47 -10.64
CA TYR A 156 15.36 14.22 -10.82
C TYR A 156 14.44 13.95 -9.65
N LEU A 157 13.92 15.00 -9.03
CA LEU A 157 13.04 14.95 -7.86
C LEU A 157 11.72 15.62 -8.18
N ALA A 158 10.63 14.88 -8.10
CA ALA A 158 9.29 15.43 -8.18
C ALA A 158 8.85 15.98 -6.82
N ILE A 159 8.31 17.19 -6.83
CA ILE A 159 7.87 17.93 -5.64
C ILE A 159 6.45 18.44 -5.89
N GLN A 160 5.59 18.35 -4.89
CA GLN A 160 4.26 18.95 -4.90
C GLN A 160 4.10 19.99 -3.80
N ASP A 161 3.24 20.96 -4.03
CA ASP A 161 2.65 21.76 -2.96
C ASP A 161 1.59 20.93 -2.26
N LEU A 162 1.71 20.78 -0.95
CA LEU A 162 0.71 20.09 -0.15
C LEU A 162 0.11 21.04 0.87
N ARG A 163 -1.24 21.06 0.94
CA ARG A 163 -1.94 21.95 1.84
C ARG A 163 -1.63 21.64 3.31
N LEU A 164 -1.19 22.67 4.01
CA LEU A 164 -1.14 22.71 5.48
C LEU A 164 -2.51 23.17 6.01
N GLY A 165 -2.70 23.00 7.28
CA GLY A 165 -3.83 23.63 7.94
C GLY A 165 -4.32 22.82 9.11
N PRO A 166 -5.16 23.44 9.96
CA PRO A 166 -5.76 22.75 11.08
C PRO A 166 -6.89 21.82 10.63
N GLY A 167 -7.03 20.72 11.35
CA GLY A 167 -8.20 19.86 11.27
C GLY A 167 -8.42 19.21 9.90
N ASP A 168 -9.64 19.19 9.49
CA ASP A 168 -10.16 18.49 8.31
C ASP A 168 -9.77 19.06 6.94
N ILE A 169 -9.14 20.25 6.92
CA ILE A 169 -8.61 20.82 5.67
C ILE A 169 -7.13 20.50 5.42
N ALA A 170 -6.43 19.92 6.40
CA ALA A 170 -5.03 19.54 6.23
C ALA A 170 -4.90 18.40 5.20
N PHE A 171 -3.89 18.51 4.34
CA PHE A 171 -3.51 17.48 3.35
C PHE A 171 -4.57 17.15 2.28
N ASN A 172 -5.61 17.96 2.13
CA ASN A 172 -6.71 17.69 1.20
C ASN A 172 -6.54 18.30 -0.20
N ASP A 173 -5.43 18.97 -0.46
CA ASP A 173 -5.19 19.68 -1.71
C ASP A 173 -3.71 19.64 -2.09
N ALA A 174 -3.44 19.34 -3.36
CA ALA A 174 -2.11 19.38 -3.98
C ALA A 174 -2.22 20.10 -5.35
N PRO A 175 -2.27 21.43 -5.36
CA PRO A 175 -2.64 22.20 -6.55
C PRO A 175 -1.55 22.30 -7.61
N ALA A 176 -0.27 22.13 -7.21
CA ALA A 176 0.88 22.37 -8.08
C ALA A 176 1.97 21.32 -7.85
N ALA A 177 2.71 21.00 -8.92
CA ALA A 177 3.90 20.16 -8.85
C ALA A 177 4.93 20.53 -9.94
N SER A 178 6.19 20.21 -9.67
CA SER A 178 7.27 20.35 -10.64
C SER A 178 8.40 19.35 -10.36
N VAL A 179 9.45 19.43 -11.19
CA VAL A 179 10.66 18.61 -11.04
C VAL A 179 11.85 19.55 -10.75
N SER A 180 12.59 19.23 -9.68
CA SER A 180 13.92 19.74 -9.43
C SER A 180 14.97 18.73 -9.90
N TRP A 181 16.19 19.17 -10.22
CA TRP A 181 17.25 18.27 -10.65
C TRP A 181 18.61 18.65 -10.09
N SER A 182 19.50 17.67 -9.99
CA SER A 182 20.86 17.81 -9.49
C SER A 182 21.85 17.08 -10.40
N ASP A 183 22.95 17.75 -10.74
CA ASP A 183 24.05 17.20 -11.56
C ASP A 183 25.25 16.77 -10.71
N ASP A 184 25.18 16.89 -9.39
CA ASP A 184 26.26 16.63 -8.43
C ASP A 184 25.85 15.71 -7.27
N HIS A 185 24.99 14.74 -7.59
CA HIS A 185 24.51 13.75 -6.63
C HIS A 185 23.81 14.39 -5.40
N GLY A 186 22.93 15.36 -5.65
CA GLY A 186 22.03 15.92 -4.65
C GLY A 186 22.63 17.01 -3.75
N ARG A 187 23.85 17.49 -4.04
CA ARG A 187 24.48 18.56 -3.25
C ARG A 187 23.96 19.95 -3.60
N THR A 188 23.73 20.17 -4.90
CA THR A 188 23.10 21.41 -5.40
C THR A 188 21.92 21.07 -6.29
N TRP A 189 20.88 21.91 -6.25
CA TRP A 189 19.63 21.67 -6.94
C TRP A 189 19.23 22.84 -7.84
N HIS A 190 18.80 22.49 -9.02
CA HIS A 190 18.12 23.39 -9.95
C HIS A 190 16.62 23.20 -9.81
N LYS A 191 15.84 24.27 -9.92
CA LYS A 191 14.39 24.27 -9.77
C LYS A 191 13.71 25.18 -10.78
N THR A 192 12.49 24.84 -11.18
CA THR A 192 11.68 25.68 -12.06
C THR A 192 11.06 26.85 -11.30
N GLN A 193 10.97 28.02 -11.95
CA GLN A 193 10.33 29.19 -11.37
C GLN A 193 8.79 29.06 -11.33
N GLN A 194 8.23 28.33 -12.28
CA GLN A 194 6.80 28.04 -12.37
C GLN A 194 6.58 26.53 -12.26
N PRO A 195 5.47 26.09 -11.67
CA PRO A 195 5.15 24.68 -11.59
C PRO A 195 4.89 24.10 -12.98
N MET A 196 5.30 22.86 -13.19
CA MET A 196 5.07 22.14 -14.46
C MET A 196 3.63 21.65 -14.58
N PHE A 197 3.00 21.31 -13.47
CA PHE A 197 1.63 20.84 -13.38
C PHE A 197 0.85 21.71 -12.41
N THR A 198 -0.38 22.05 -12.74
CA THR A 198 -1.21 23.00 -11.99
C THR A 198 -2.67 22.58 -11.97
N GLY A 199 -3.48 23.26 -11.13
CA GLY A 199 -4.91 23.03 -11.06
C GLY A 199 -5.30 21.67 -10.49
N GLY A 200 -4.43 21.04 -9.74
CA GLY A 200 -4.66 19.73 -9.15
C GLY A 200 -4.68 18.58 -10.17
N VAL A 201 -4.18 18.80 -11.39
CA VAL A 201 -4.17 17.78 -12.45
C VAL A 201 -2.77 17.24 -12.64
N PHE A 202 -2.59 15.93 -12.40
CA PHE A 202 -1.27 15.26 -12.44
C PHE A 202 -0.25 15.92 -11.49
N THR A 203 -0.69 16.32 -10.32
CA THR A 203 0.13 17.08 -9.36
C THR A 203 0.78 16.24 -8.27
N THR A 204 0.52 14.94 -8.20
CA THR A 204 1.30 14.00 -7.39
C THR A 204 2.06 13.07 -8.32
N VAL A 205 3.34 13.37 -8.56
CA VAL A 205 4.16 12.69 -9.58
C VAL A 205 5.22 11.82 -8.92
N PHE A 206 5.36 10.56 -9.36
CA PHE A 206 6.42 9.66 -8.92
C PHE A 206 6.97 8.85 -10.09
N PHE A 207 8.29 8.60 -10.05
CA PHE A 207 8.99 8.00 -11.18
C PHE A 207 8.95 6.47 -11.15
N LEU A 208 9.08 5.86 -12.34
CA LEU A 208 9.36 4.44 -12.48
C LEU A 208 10.86 4.20 -12.29
N ASP A 209 11.20 3.37 -11.30
CA ASP A 209 12.57 2.97 -11.00
C ASP A 209 12.96 1.75 -11.85
N PHE A 210 13.95 1.92 -12.73
CA PHE A 210 14.53 0.86 -13.55
C PHE A 210 15.89 0.36 -13.01
N GLY A 211 16.07 0.36 -11.70
CA GLY A 211 17.32 -0.07 -11.07
C GLY A 211 18.42 1.00 -11.12
N ARG A 212 19.65 0.59 -10.88
CA ARG A 212 20.79 1.46 -10.80
C ARG A 212 20.88 2.38 -12.03
N ASP A 213 20.82 3.70 -11.80
CA ASP A 213 20.92 4.72 -12.85
C ASP A 213 19.94 4.49 -14.02
N SER A 214 18.75 3.97 -13.71
CA SER A 214 17.75 3.55 -14.71
C SER A 214 18.26 2.56 -15.77
N GLY A 215 19.27 1.75 -15.42
CA GLY A 215 20.02 0.90 -16.36
C GLY A 215 19.19 -0.18 -17.05
N TYR A 216 18.08 -0.62 -16.43
CA TYR A 216 17.22 -1.65 -17.02
C TYR A 216 16.18 -1.12 -18.02
N ALA A 217 16.07 0.20 -18.23
CA ALA A 217 15.02 0.76 -19.08
C ALA A 217 15.07 0.25 -20.54
N ALA A 218 16.26 0.24 -21.13
CA ALA A 218 16.44 -0.25 -22.50
C ALA A 218 16.21 -1.77 -22.64
N THR A 219 16.62 -2.56 -21.63
CA THR A 219 16.39 -4.01 -21.61
C THR A 219 14.90 -4.34 -21.43
N ALA A 220 14.21 -3.57 -20.59
CA ALA A 220 12.80 -3.78 -20.27
C ALA A 220 11.85 -3.37 -21.40
N LEU A 221 12.15 -2.28 -22.10
CA LEU A 221 11.24 -1.63 -23.05
C LEU A 221 11.75 -1.57 -24.49
N GLY A 222 13.00 -1.96 -24.73
CA GLY A 222 13.69 -1.74 -26.00
C GLY A 222 14.36 -0.37 -26.09
N ALA A 223 15.32 -0.23 -27.00
CA ALA A 223 16.19 0.95 -27.07
C ALA A 223 15.42 2.27 -27.28
N ASP A 224 14.40 2.27 -28.13
CA ASP A 224 13.63 3.49 -28.41
C ASP A 224 12.78 3.96 -27.24
N ALA A 225 12.10 3.04 -26.55
CA ALA A 225 11.30 3.36 -25.37
C ALA A 225 12.18 3.58 -24.13
N GLY A 226 13.33 2.92 -24.02
CA GLY A 226 14.28 3.06 -22.93
C GLY A 226 15.03 4.40 -22.87
N ARG A 227 14.88 5.27 -23.87
CA ARG A 227 15.41 6.65 -23.85
C ARG A 227 14.52 7.66 -23.12
N TYR A 228 13.39 7.21 -22.56
CA TYR A 228 12.49 8.05 -21.78
C TYR A 228 12.58 7.74 -20.29
N VAL A 229 12.38 8.76 -19.49
CA VAL A 229 11.99 8.62 -18.08
C VAL A 229 10.49 8.50 -18.01
N TYR A 230 9.99 7.51 -17.30
CA TYR A 230 8.56 7.29 -17.09
C TYR A 230 8.17 7.77 -15.70
N ALA A 231 7.01 8.40 -15.60
CA ALA A 231 6.45 8.84 -14.34
C ALA A 231 4.95 8.54 -14.26
N TYR A 232 4.52 8.12 -13.08
CA TYR A 232 3.12 7.99 -12.75
C TYR A 232 2.62 9.26 -12.08
N GLY A 233 1.32 9.49 -12.10
CA GLY A 233 0.75 10.66 -11.48
C GLY A 233 -0.69 10.48 -11.10
N LEU A 234 -1.07 11.23 -10.05
CA LEU A 234 -2.43 11.34 -9.53
C LEU A 234 -2.87 12.79 -9.63
N ASP A 235 -4.17 12.98 -9.77
CA ASP A 235 -4.77 14.29 -9.62
C ASP A 235 -4.79 14.68 -8.13
N GLY A 236 -4.66 15.97 -7.82
CA GLY A 236 -4.52 16.45 -6.44
C GLY A 236 -5.71 16.13 -5.52
N ASN A 237 -6.86 15.79 -6.11
CA ASN A 237 -8.06 15.45 -5.35
C ASN A 237 -8.00 14.08 -4.63
N TRP A 238 -6.99 13.25 -4.89
CA TRP A 238 -6.82 12.00 -4.13
C TRP A 238 -6.69 12.26 -2.62
N ARG A 239 -6.22 13.44 -2.25
CA ARG A 239 -6.19 13.89 -0.86
C ARG A 239 -7.58 14.18 -0.29
N GLY A 240 -8.55 14.45 -1.13
CA GLY A 240 -9.94 14.66 -0.70
C GLY A 240 -10.58 13.45 -0.06
N SER A 241 -10.05 12.24 -0.30
CA SER A 241 -10.51 11.02 0.36
C SER A 241 -10.28 11.04 1.87
N PHE A 242 -9.31 11.81 2.37
CA PHE A 242 -9.10 11.99 3.81
C PHE A 242 -10.24 12.73 4.51
N THR A 243 -10.92 13.61 3.79
CA THR A 243 -12.02 14.42 4.35
C THR A 243 -13.38 14.05 3.81
N ALA A 244 -13.44 13.12 2.84
CA ALA A 244 -14.65 12.75 2.09
C ALA A 244 -15.37 13.95 1.45
N THR A 245 -14.64 15.03 1.16
CA THR A 245 -15.21 16.28 0.62
C THR A 245 -15.33 16.29 -0.89
N VAL A 246 -14.61 15.42 -1.58
CA VAL A 246 -14.64 15.25 -3.03
C VAL A 246 -14.73 13.76 -3.38
N ALA A 247 -15.14 13.46 -4.60
CA ALA A 247 -15.11 12.10 -5.11
C ALA A 247 -13.65 11.60 -5.12
N ASP A 248 -13.42 10.40 -4.61
CA ASP A 248 -12.10 9.82 -4.61
C ASP A 248 -11.63 9.54 -6.02
N PRO A 249 -10.36 9.81 -6.31
CA PRO A 249 -9.75 9.35 -7.53
C PRO A 249 -9.51 7.84 -7.43
N PHE A 250 -9.81 7.17 -8.51
CA PHE A 250 -9.56 5.74 -8.69
C PHE A 250 -8.50 5.47 -9.75
N ASP A 251 -7.94 6.53 -10.31
CA ASP A 251 -7.14 6.48 -11.52
C ASP A 251 -5.68 6.80 -11.25
N LEU A 252 -4.81 5.93 -11.74
CA LEU A 252 -3.38 6.17 -11.87
C LEU A 252 -3.07 6.47 -13.34
N TYR A 253 -2.39 7.57 -13.60
CA TYR A 253 -1.97 7.99 -14.94
C TYR A 253 -0.49 7.74 -15.16
N LEU A 254 -0.08 7.63 -16.43
CA LEU A 254 1.31 7.44 -16.84
C LEU A 254 1.72 8.53 -17.83
N ALA A 255 2.93 9.02 -17.66
CA ALA A 255 3.57 9.96 -18.57
C ALA A 255 5.03 9.56 -18.81
N ARG A 256 5.65 10.17 -19.82
CA ARG A 256 7.07 10.02 -20.09
C ARG A 256 7.68 11.33 -20.58
N ALA A 257 8.97 11.50 -20.37
CA ALA A 257 9.76 12.59 -20.95
C ALA A 257 11.09 12.04 -21.46
N PRO A 258 11.70 12.63 -22.51
CA PRO A 258 13.07 12.27 -22.89
C PRO A 258 14.03 12.47 -21.71
N LYS A 259 15.00 11.57 -21.53
CA LYS A 259 15.95 11.61 -20.40
C LYS A 259 16.65 12.96 -20.24
N GLU A 260 16.95 13.62 -21.34
CA GLU A 260 17.63 14.92 -21.39
C GLU A 260 16.70 16.14 -21.19
N ALA A 261 15.40 15.92 -20.91
CA ALA A 261 14.41 17.01 -20.89
C ALA A 261 13.28 16.78 -19.88
N VAL A 262 13.55 16.08 -18.79
CA VAL A 262 12.56 15.77 -17.74
C VAL A 262 12.06 17.04 -17.04
N GLU A 263 12.91 18.06 -16.92
CA GLU A 263 12.59 19.37 -16.35
C GLU A 263 11.76 20.27 -17.30
N GLN A 264 11.52 19.82 -18.56
CA GLN A 264 10.83 20.61 -19.59
C GLN A 264 9.41 20.10 -19.81
N ARG A 265 8.41 20.77 -19.22
CA ARG A 265 7.00 20.38 -19.30
C ARG A 265 6.50 20.11 -20.73
N ASN A 266 6.92 20.89 -21.70
CA ASN A 266 6.51 20.76 -23.11
C ASN A 266 7.10 19.54 -23.85
N ARG A 267 8.02 18.81 -23.18
CA ARG A 267 8.62 17.57 -23.69
C ARG A 267 7.92 16.32 -23.15
N TRP A 268 7.03 16.50 -22.17
CA TRP A 268 6.25 15.40 -21.60
C TRP A 268 5.15 14.93 -22.53
N GLU A 269 4.97 13.61 -22.57
CA GLU A 269 3.90 12.93 -23.26
C GLU A 269 3.13 12.07 -22.26
N PHE A 270 1.81 12.03 -22.41
CA PHE A 270 0.90 11.29 -21.52
C PHE A 270 0.37 10.07 -22.26
N PHE A 271 0.23 8.96 -21.55
CA PHE A 271 -0.39 7.76 -22.07
C PHE A 271 -1.83 8.07 -22.48
N ALA A 272 -2.14 7.83 -23.75
CA ALA A 272 -3.42 8.14 -24.39
C ALA A 272 -4.18 6.88 -24.87
N GLY A 273 -3.88 5.70 -24.27
CA GLY A 273 -4.48 4.42 -24.61
C GLY A 273 -3.56 3.53 -25.43
N LEU A 274 -4.08 2.42 -25.90
CA LEU A 274 -3.37 1.42 -26.71
C LEU A 274 -3.90 1.41 -28.15
N ASP A 275 -3.02 1.07 -29.07
CA ASP A 275 -3.36 0.61 -30.41
C ASP A 275 -2.86 -0.84 -30.54
N GLY A 276 -3.78 -1.81 -30.40
CA GLY A 276 -3.41 -3.18 -30.08
C GLY A 276 -2.67 -3.23 -28.75
N ASP A 277 -1.41 -3.69 -28.75
CA ASP A 277 -0.54 -3.73 -27.56
C ASP A 277 0.43 -2.53 -27.51
N THR A 278 0.38 -1.63 -28.50
CA THR A 278 1.31 -0.49 -28.60
C THR A 278 0.75 0.74 -27.87
N PRO A 279 1.51 1.34 -26.93
CA PRO A 279 1.05 2.54 -26.23
C PRO A 279 1.04 3.77 -27.14
N ARG A 280 -0.07 4.51 -27.11
CA ARG A 280 -0.20 5.82 -27.74
C ARG A 280 0.15 6.91 -26.73
N TRP A 281 0.82 7.95 -27.22
CA TRP A 281 1.28 9.07 -26.42
C TRP A 281 0.76 10.39 -26.98
N SER A 282 0.37 11.30 -26.09
CA SER A 282 -0.08 12.65 -26.44
C SER A 282 0.66 13.70 -25.61
N LYS A 283 0.98 14.84 -26.21
CA LYS A 283 1.48 16.02 -25.50
C LYS A 283 0.40 16.76 -24.72
N GLN A 284 -0.86 16.49 -25.02
CA GLN A 284 -2.00 17.11 -24.34
C GLN A 284 -2.33 16.31 -23.07
N LEU A 285 -2.29 17.00 -21.93
CA LEU A 285 -2.62 16.41 -20.64
C LEU A 285 -4.09 15.92 -20.57
N THR A 286 -4.97 16.57 -21.33
CA THR A 286 -6.40 16.21 -21.44
C THR A 286 -6.66 14.88 -22.12
N ASP A 287 -5.71 14.40 -22.93
CA ASP A 287 -5.84 13.13 -23.64
C ASP A 287 -5.42 11.92 -22.79
N ARG A 288 -4.90 12.18 -21.57
CA ARG A 288 -4.42 11.11 -20.70
C ARG A 288 -5.51 10.08 -20.42
N ARG A 289 -5.08 8.81 -20.37
CA ARG A 289 -5.91 7.67 -19.95
C ARG A 289 -5.28 7.01 -18.73
N ALA A 290 -6.13 6.51 -17.85
CA ALA A 290 -5.66 5.75 -16.71
C ALA A 290 -5.00 4.44 -17.16
N VAL A 291 -3.87 4.09 -16.56
CA VAL A 291 -3.22 2.78 -16.73
C VAL A 291 -3.69 1.78 -15.68
N LEU A 292 -4.19 2.27 -14.56
CA LEU A 292 -4.81 1.50 -13.49
C LEU A 292 -6.03 2.27 -12.99
N ARG A 293 -7.14 1.57 -12.84
CA ARG A 293 -8.34 2.05 -12.14
C ARG A 293 -8.76 1.04 -11.11
N ASP A 294 -8.82 1.46 -9.84
CA ASP A 294 -9.31 0.62 -8.75
C ASP A 294 -10.31 1.41 -7.90
N THR A 295 -11.56 0.95 -7.90
CA THR A 295 -12.65 1.60 -7.18
C THR A 295 -12.87 1.06 -5.77
N ARG A 296 -12.00 0.15 -5.32
CA ARG A 296 -12.08 -0.37 -3.96
C ARG A 296 -11.76 0.72 -2.95
N ARG A 297 -12.32 0.54 -1.77
CA ARG A 297 -12.09 1.36 -0.61
C ARG A 297 -11.80 0.48 0.58
N GLN A 298 -10.93 0.94 1.45
CA GLN A 298 -10.66 0.26 2.70
C GLN A 298 -11.54 0.82 3.82
N TYR A 299 -12.07 -0.07 4.63
CA TYR A 299 -12.87 0.24 5.82
C TYR A 299 -14.06 1.18 5.57
N PRO A 300 -14.87 0.97 4.51
CA PRO A 300 -15.98 1.90 4.19
C PRO A 300 -17.08 1.91 5.26
N THR A 301 -17.10 0.91 6.14
CA THR A 301 -18.12 0.70 7.18
C THR A 301 -17.56 0.74 8.59
N LEU A 302 -16.38 1.34 8.82
CA LEU A 302 -15.82 1.49 10.16
C LEU A 302 -16.87 2.04 11.13
N ARG A 303 -17.03 1.33 12.27
CA ARG A 303 -17.90 1.75 13.37
C ARG A 303 -17.13 2.68 14.31
N ASN A 304 -17.85 3.52 15.04
CA ASN A 304 -17.34 4.31 16.16
C ASN A 304 -16.31 5.38 15.83
N TYR A 305 -15.99 5.64 14.58
CA TYR A 305 -15.06 6.70 14.22
C TYR A 305 -15.81 7.83 13.53
N ARG A 306 -16.12 8.89 14.26
CA ARG A 306 -16.95 10.01 13.78
C ARG A 306 -16.15 11.14 13.16
N GLU A 307 -14.85 11.16 13.34
CA GLU A 307 -14.02 12.33 13.06
C GLU A 307 -13.04 12.15 11.90
N TRP A 308 -12.88 10.93 11.38
CA TRP A 308 -11.96 10.65 10.28
C TRP A 308 -12.62 9.88 9.15
N PRO A 309 -12.27 10.16 7.89
CA PRO A 309 -12.81 9.44 6.77
C PRO A 309 -12.26 8.02 6.78
N HIS A 310 -13.17 7.07 6.75
CA HIS A 310 -12.86 5.65 6.76
C HIS A 310 -12.96 5.01 5.39
N ASN A 311 -13.27 5.82 4.41
CA ASN A 311 -13.62 5.43 3.07
C ASN A 311 -12.47 5.78 2.13
N LEU A 312 -11.29 5.23 2.41
CA LEU A 312 -10.06 5.58 1.75
C LEU A 312 -9.90 4.85 0.42
N SER A 313 -9.59 5.60 -0.63
CA SER A 313 -9.18 5.02 -1.91
C SER A 313 -7.92 4.18 -1.74
N VAL A 314 -7.87 3.04 -2.44
CA VAL A 314 -6.69 2.17 -2.48
C VAL A 314 -5.60 2.68 -3.45
N ILE A 315 -5.88 3.74 -4.20
CA ILE A 315 -4.91 4.38 -5.11
C ILE A 315 -4.34 5.62 -4.45
N SER A 316 -3.02 5.65 -4.25
CA SER A 316 -2.32 6.77 -3.61
C SER A 316 -0.89 6.94 -4.14
N GLN A 317 -0.20 7.98 -3.66
CA GLN A 317 1.23 8.16 -3.88
C GLN A 317 2.00 6.93 -3.39
N GLY A 318 2.97 6.48 -4.16
CA GLY A 318 3.82 5.36 -3.80
C GLY A 318 5.04 5.26 -4.68
N GLY A 319 5.47 4.06 -5.01
CA GLY A 319 6.59 3.82 -5.92
C GLY A 319 6.24 2.78 -6.97
N VAL A 320 6.85 2.89 -8.13
CA VAL A 320 6.82 1.84 -9.14
C VAL A 320 8.24 1.42 -9.45
N VAL A 321 8.51 0.11 -9.34
CA VAL A 321 9.83 -0.47 -9.62
C VAL A 321 9.73 -1.60 -10.64
N TYR A 322 10.71 -1.67 -11.52
CA TYR A 322 10.89 -2.81 -12.42
C TYR A 322 11.77 -3.87 -11.77
N VAL A 323 11.25 -5.07 -11.62
CA VAL A 323 11.97 -6.23 -11.08
C VAL A 323 12.50 -7.05 -12.26
N GLU A 324 13.76 -6.82 -12.60
CA GLU A 324 14.38 -7.36 -13.80
C GLU A 324 14.30 -8.89 -13.90
N PRO A 325 14.64 -9.68 -12.84
CA PRO A 325 14.58 -11.15 -12.94
C PRO A 325 13.18 -11.71 -13.18
N LEU A 326 12.15 -11.00 -12.70
CA LEU A 326 10.75 -11.39 -12.85
C LEU A 326 10.12 -10.85 -14.12
N LYS A 327 10.75 -9.86 -14.79
CA LYS A 327 10.17 -9.10 -15.90
C LYS A 327 8.79 -8.54 -15.54
N ARG A 328 8.69 -7.93 -14.35
CA ARG A 328 7.45 -7.36 -13.81
C ARG A 328 7.69 -5.97 -13.23
N TYR A 329 6.67 -5.15 -13.37
CA TYR A 329 6.55 -3.86 -12.73
C TYR A 329 5.71 -4.03 -11.47
N LEU A 330 6.17 -3.49 -10.35
CA LEU A 330 5.45 -3.53 -9.07
C LEU A 330 5.11 -2.09 -8.67
N TYR A 331 3.83 -1.83 -8.43
CA TYR A 331 3.35 -0.57 -7.86
C TYR A 331 2.96 -0.79 -6.41
N THR A 332 3.46 0.05 -5.52
CA THR A 332 3.09 0.10 -4.10
C THR A 332 2.17 1.29 -3.86
N SER A 333 1.04 1.03 -3.20
CA SER A 333 0.08 2.04 -2.77
C SER A 333 -0.28 1.82 -1.30
N TRP A 334 -1.08 2.70 -0.71
CA TRP A 334 -1.39 2.65 0.72
C TRP A 334 -2.69 3.40 1.04
N THR A 335 -3.27 3.11 2.21
CA THR A 335 -4.52 3.70 2.68
C THR A 335 -4.47 4.20 4.12
N GLU A 336 -3.35 4.41 4.75
CA GLU A 336 -3.17 4.60 6.20
C GLU A 336 -3.35 3.32 7.05
N TYR A 337 -4.09 2.32 6.54
CA TYR A 337 -4.36 1.05 7.21
C TYR A 337 -3.68 -0.12 6.55
N THR A 338 -3.53 -0.05 5.22
CA THR A 338 -3.05 -1.14 4.39
C THR A 338 -1.99 -0.67 3.42
N TYR A 339 -1.13 -1.59 3.00
CA TYR A 339 -0.36 -1.46 1.77
C TYR A 339 -1.04 -2.28 0.68
N GLU A 340 -1.14 -1.69 -0.51
CA GLU A 340 -1.71 -2.32 -1.69
C GLU A 340 -0.59 -2.52 -2.72
N PHE A 341 -0.45 -3.76 -3.22
CA PHE A 341 0.60 -4.10 -4.16
C PHE A 341 0.01 -4.61 -5.46
N TYR A 342 0.39 -3.97 -6.55
CA TYR A 342 -0.03 -4.34 -7.90
C TYR A 342 1.16 -4.76 -8.73
N GLU A 343 0.96 -5.69 -9.67
CA GLU A 343 1.96 -6.08 -10.66
C GLU A 343 1.43 -5.89 -12.08
N ALA A 344 2.35 -5.67 -13.02
CA ALA A 344 2.03 -5.61 -14.45
C ALA A 344 3.19 -6.11 -15.31
N PRO A 345 2.91 -6.64 -16.52
CA PRO A 345 3.92 -7.03 -17.49
C PRO A 345 4.53 -5.83 -18.25
N THR A 346 3.84 -4.68 -18.27
CA THR A 346 4.29 -3.44 -18.92
C THR A 346 3.98 -2.22 -18.04
N PRO A 347 4.64 -1.06 -18.23
CA PRO A 347 4.34 0.15 -17.47
C PRO A 347 2.89 0.64 -17.61
N TRP A 348 2.24 0.33 -18.71
CA TRP A 348 0.85 0.68 -19.00
C TRP A 348 -0.15 -0.43 -18.65
N GLY A 349 0.31 -1.49 -17.98
CA GLY A 349 -0.55 -2.58 -17.51
C GLY A 349 -0.55 -3.82 -18.45
N PRO A 350 -1.57 -4.70 -18.32
CA PRO A 350 -2.65 -4.60 -17.32
C PRO A 350 -2.15 -4.77 -15.89
N TRP A 351 -2.47 -3.81 -15.03
CA TRP A 351 -2.15 -3.86 -13.61
C TRP A 351 -3.12 -4.76 -12.87
N LYS A 352 -2.62 -5.62 -11.99
CA LYS A 352 -3.42 -6.52 -11.17
C LYS A 352 -2.95 -6.50 -9.73
N LEU A 353 -3.90 -6.49 -8.79
CA LEU A 353 -3.61 -6.59 -7.36
C LEU A 353 -3.05 -7.99 -7.05
N PHE A 354 -1.96 -8.07 -6.30
CA PHE A 354 -1.45 -9.36 -5.83
C PHE A 354 -1.37 -9.49 -4.31
N LEU A 355 -1.35 -8.37 -3.59
CA LEU A 355 -1.32 -8.38 -2.13
C LEU A 355 -1.96 -7.10 -1.58
N THR A 356 -2.83 -7.26 -0.59
CA THR A 356 -3.22 -6.22 0.36
C THR A 356 -2.66 -6.62 1.72
N LYS A 357 -1.78 -5.81 2.29
CA LYS A 357 -1.24 -6.03 3.64
C LYS A 357 -1.95 -5.12 4.62
N ASP A 358 -2.80 -5.71 5.45
CA ASP A 358 -3.41 -5.04 6.59
C ASP A 358 -2.51 -5.19 7.82
N PHE A 359 -2.25 -4.09 8.52
CA PHE A 359 -1.47 -4.11 9.74
C PHE A 359 -2.36 -4.16 10.99
N GLY A 360 -3.68 -4.19 10.81
CA GLY A 360 -4.64 -4.11 11.90
C GLY A 360 -4.63 -2.76 12.61
N GLY A 361 -5.43 -2.64 13.62
CA GLY A 361 -5.44 -1.49 14.50
C GLY A 361 -6.06 -0.22 13.91
N TYR A 362 -5.92 0.85 14.67
CA TYR A 362 -6.39 2.18 14.30
C TYR A 362 -5.32 3.00 13.58
N PRO A 363 -5.74 3.94 12.71
CA PRO A 363 -4.83 4.96 12.27
C PRO A 363 -4.43 5.87 13.43
N TRP A 364 -3.34 6.51 13.29
CA TRP A 364 -2.62 7.58 14.00
C TRP A 364 -3.02 7.91 15.45
N PHE A 365 -4.31 7.92 15.80
CA PHE A 365 -4.84 8.48 17.02
C PHE A 365 -5.54 7.46 17.92
N GLY A 366 -5.37 6.19 17.66
CA GLY A 366 -5.96 5.12 18.43
C GLY A 366 -5.49 5.04 19.87
N ARG A 367 -5.65 6.14 20.62
CA ARG A 367 -5.40 6.18 22.06
C ARG A 367 -6.72 6.43 22.78
N GLY A 368 -7.34 5.37 23.25
CA GLY A 368 -8.57 5.47 24.04
C GLY A 368 -9.14 4.12 24.38
N PRO A 369 -10.12 4.05 25.27
CA PRO A 369 -10.80 2.80 25.57
C PRO A 369 -11.39 2.17 24.29
N GLY A 370 -11.00 0.94 23.99
CA GLY A 370 -11.45 0.22 22.81
C GLY A 370 -10.69 0.53 21.52
N CYS A 371 -9.60 1.29 21.59
CA CYS A 371 -8.71 1.50 20.46
C CYS A 371 -7.49 0.59 20.58
N PRO A 372 -7.16 -0.20 19.55
CA PRO A 372 -6.09 -1.19 19.61
C PRO A 372 -4.67 -0.60 19.61
N GLY A 373 -4.53 0.68 19.57
CA GLY A 373 -3.23 1.36 19.53
C GLY A 373 -2.84 1.86 18.14
N PRO A 374 -1.68 2.49 18.01
CA PRO A 374 -1.22 3.03 16.74
C PRO A 374 -0.90 1.92 15.75
N LYS A 375 -1.23 2.15 14.49
CA LYS A 375 -0.99 1.24 13.40
C LYS A 375 0.50 1.10 13.09
N ASN A 376 0.92 -0.12 12.81
CA ASN A 376 2.30 -0.45 12.46
C ASN A 376 2.48 -0.56 10.94
N GLY A 377 2.30 0.50 10.21
CA GLY A 377 2.41 0.49 8.75
C GLY A 377 3.06 1.77 8.25
N GLY A 378 2.28 2.78 8.03
CA GLY A 378 2.71 4.07 7.49
C GLY A 378 2.10 4.36 6.13
N TYR A 379 2.71 5.27 5.42
CA TYR A 379 2.24 5.78 4.14
C TYR A 379 3.42 6.02 3.18
N ALA A 380 3.11 6.30 1.91
CA ALA A 380 4.08 6.54 0.84
C ALA A 380 5.17 5.44 0.74
N THR A 381 4.72 4.18 0.84
CA THR A 381 5.61 3.03 0.80
C THR A 381 6.23 2.83 -0.58
N THR A 382 7.48 2.40 -0.63
CA THR A 382 8.24 2.11 -1.86
C THR A 382 9.04 0.82 -1.73
N ILE A 383 9.54 0.31 -2.84
CA ILE A 383 10.51 -0.79 -2.89
C ILE A 383 11.80 -0.24 -3.48
N PRO A 384 12.83 0.06 -2.68
CA PRO A 384 14.11 0.51 -3.22
C PRO A 384 14.74 -0.57 -4.10
N SER A 385 14.98 -0.27 -5.38
CA SER A 385 15.51 -1.24 -6.35
C SER A 385 16.86 -1.83 -5.95
N LYS A 386 17.69 -1.08 -5.23
CA LYS A 386 18.98 -1.54 -4.68
C LYS A 386 18.83 -2.75 -3.76
N PHE A 387 17.70 -2.93 -3.12
CA PHE A 387 17.47 -3.95 -2.10
C PHE A 387 16.59 -5.11 -2.60
N ILE A 388 16.53 -5.30 -3.91
CA ILE A 388 15.90 -6.46 -4.55
C ILE A 388 16.95 -7.56 -4.72
N ALA A 389 16.63 -8.78 -4.29
CA ALA A 389 17.51 -9.92 -4.47
C ALA A 389 17.71 -10.26 -5.97
N ALA A 390 18.82 -10.88 -6.31
CA ALA A 390 19.19 -11.20 -7.69
C ALA A 390 18.17 -12.09 -8.43
N ASP A 391 17.37 -12.88 -7.71
CA ASP A 391 16.31 -13.72 -8.26
C ASP A 391 14.93 -13.01 -8.31
N GLY A 392 14.83 -11.81 -7.72
CA GLY A 392 13.60 -11.02 -7.65
C GLY A 392 12.55 -11.55 -6.68
N THR A 393 12.83 -12.63 -5.93
CA THR A 393 11.84 -13.25 -5.04
C THR A 393 11.86 -12.73 -3.61
N SER A 394 12.89 -11.97 -3.25
CA SER A 394 13.01 -11.31 -1.94
C SER A 394 13.44 -9.86 -2.13
N MET A 395 12.80 -8.96 -1.39
CA MET A 395 13.06 -7.53 -1.46
C MET A 395 12.68 -6.84 -0.16
N TRP A 396 12.96 -5.55 -0.07
CA TRP A 396 12.64 -4.75 1.10
C TRP A 396 11.62 -3.68 0.75
N VAL A 397 10.58 -3.59 1.56
CA VAL A 397 9.57 -2.53 1.49
C VAL A 397 9.97 -1.44 2.47
N GLN A 398 10.19 -0.26 1.94
CA GLN A 398 10.44 0.93 2.73
C GLN A 398 9.12 1.46 3.30
N SER A 399 9.15 1.91 4.54
CA SER A 399 8.05 2.55 5.23
C SER A 399 8.61 3.65 6.13
N ASN A 400 7.75 4.46 6.70
CA ASN A 400 8.18 5.59 7.53
C ASN A 400 7.57 5.57 8.94
N TRP A 401 6.77 4.56 9.25
CA TRP A 401 6.04 4.50 10.51
C TRP A 401 6.12 3.11 11.12
N TRP A 402 6.44 3.05 12.40
CA TRP A 402 6.36 1.83 13.17
C TRP A 402 6.14 2.13 14.66
N VAL A 403 5.61 1.14 15.39
CA VAL A 403 5.44 1.20 16.85
C VAL A 403 6.64 0.55 17.50
N GLY A 404 7.34 1.27 18.35
CA GLY A 404 8.48 0.72 19.08
C GLY A 404 8.07 -0.46 19.97
N SER A 405 8.98 -1.40 20.18
CA SER A 405 8.81 -2.64 20.94
C SER A 405 8.32 -2.48 22.40
N ALA A 406 8.28 -1.28 22.90
CA ALA A 406 7.77 -0.95 24.25
C ALA A 406 6.32 -0.41 24.27
N GLY A 407 5.60 -0.49 23.13
CA GLY A 407 4.17 -0.19 23.08
C GLY A 407 3.79 1.28 23.28
N GLY A 408 4.70 2.22 23.03
CA GLY A 408 4.43 3.59 23.41
C GLY A 408 4.64 4.68 22.37
N ASP A 409 5.69 4.63 21.61
CA ASP A 409 6.09 5.74 20.75
C ASP A 409 6.14 5.31 19.28
N THR A 410 5.44 6.05 18.44
CA THR A 410 5.52 5.93 16.99
C THR A 410 6.79 6.63 16.52
N ALA A 411 7.58 5.96 15.71
CA ALA A 411 8.78 6.54 15.10
C ALA A 411 8.51 6.93 13.64
N TYR A 412 9.05 8.06 13.24
CA TYR A 412 9.25 8.46 11.85
C TYR A 412 10.72 8.20 11.50
N SER A 413 10.98 7.19 10.69
CA SER A 413 12.34 6.86 10.28
C SER A 413 12.35 6.18 8.93
N PHE A 414 13.49 6.16 8.27
CA PHE A 414 13.73 5.27 7.15
C PHE A 414 13.85 3.84 7.69
N ASN A 415 12.85 3.02 7.43
CA ASN A 415 12.81 1.64 7.92
C ASN A 415 12.35 0.67 6.83
N LEU A 416 12.71 -0.60 7.00
CA LEU A 416 12.48 -1.64 6.01
C LEU A 416 11.81 -2.87 6.63
N ARG A 417 10.84 -3.41 5.88
CA ARG A 417 10.22 -4.72 6.10
C ARG A 417 10.55 -5.65 4.96
N LYS A 418 10.80 -6.90 5.27
CA LYS A 418 11.08 -7.88 4.24
C LYS A 418 9.81 -8.25 3.49
N MET A 419 9.92 -8.35 2.17
CA MET A 419 8.90 -8.88 1.27
C MET A 419 9.44 -10.13 0.57
N THR A 420 8.60 -11.15 0.48
CA THR A 420 8.89 -12.38 -0.27
C THR A 420 7.79 -12.59 -1.31
N LEU A 421 8.20 -12.91 -2.53
CA LEU A 421 7.33 -13.15 -3.68
C LEU A 421 7.67 -14.50 -4.31
N LEU A 422 6.68 -15.36 -4.51
CA LEU A 422 6.88 -16.64 -5.20
C LEU A 422 5.99 -16.68 -6.44
N PRO A 423 6.56 -16.67 -7.65
CA PRO A 423 5.80 -16.87 -8.87
C PRO A 423 5.09 -18.23 -8.86
N TYR A 424 3.88 -18.27 -9.41
CA TYR A 424 3.13 -19.51 -9.50
C TYR A 424 3.82 -20.52 -10.41
N ARG A 425 3.88 -21.75 -9.93
CA ARG A 425 4.40 -22.91 -10.67
C ARG A 425 3.28 -23.93 -10.81
N ALA A 426 2.68 -23.97 -12.00
CA ALA A 426 1.69 -25.00 -12.29
C ALA A 426 2.35 -26.40 -12.19
N GLN A 427 1.73 -27.30 -11.43
CA GLN A 427 2.10 -28.70 -11.35
C GLN A 427 0.88 -29.57 -11.63
N THR A 428 1.09 -30.60 -12.45
CA THR A 428 0.08 -31.62 -12.71
C THR A 428 0.79 -32.99 -12.79
N PRO A 429 0.50 -33.91 -11.90
CA PRO A 429 -0.47 -33.85 -10.80
C PRO A 429 0.00 -32.96 -9.64
N ALA A 430 -0.98 -32.57 -8.78
CA ALA A 430 -0.68 -31.86 -7.54
C ALA A 430 0.20 -32.71 -6.60
N ASN A 431 1.00 -32.03 -5.77
CA ASN A 431 1.83 -32.71 -4.79
C ASN A 431 0.97 -33.48 -3.79
N GLN A 432 1.40 -34.71 -3.49
CA GLN A 432 0.79 -35.51 -2.44
C GLN A 432 1.70 -35.47 -1.20
N PRO A 433 1.31 -34.73 -0.13
CA PRO A 433 2.13 -34.65 1.08
C PRO A 433 2.09 -35.94 1.90
N ASP A 434 3.04 -36.11 2.82
CA ASP A 434 2.95 -37.13 3.86
C ASP A 434 1.74 -36.83 4.77
N PRO A 435 0.94 -37.80 5.16
CA PRO A 435 -0.23 -37.59 6.03
C PRO A 435 0.08 -36.95 7.38
N ARG A 436 1.33 -36.95 7.79
CA ARG A 436 1.82 -36.33 9.04
C ARG A 436 2.18 -34.85 8.87
N ASP A 437 2.42 -34.42 7.63
CA ASP A 437 2.91 -33.07 7.36
C ASP A 437 1.79 -32.05 7.49
N ASN A 438 1.96 -31.08 8.36
CA ASN A 438 1.14 -29.88 8.39
C ASN A 438 1.61 -28.93 7.27
N LEU A 439 0.83 -28.79 6.21
CA LEU A 439 1.13 -27.94 5.05
C LEU A 439 1.18 -26.46 5.41
N ALA A 440 0.56 -26.08 6.51
CA ALA A 440 0.47 -24.69 6.97
C ALA A 440 1.61 -24.27 7.91
N TYR A 441 2.44 -25.21 8.36
CA TYR A 441 3.45 -24.93 9.39
C TYR A 441 4.48 -23.90 8.95
N THR A 442 4.78 -22.94 9.84
CA THR A 442 5.83 -21.93 9.64
C THR A 442 7.17 -22.59 9.33
N GLY A 443 7.74 -22.35 8.18
CA GLY A 443 8.94 -23.01 7.67
C GLY A 443 8.70 -23.73 6.35
N ALA A 444 7.45 -24.07 6.01
CA ALA A 444 7.07 -24.42 4.66
C ALA A 444 6.99 -23.16 3.77
N ALA A 445 6.98 -23.35 2.45
CA ALA A 445 6.76 -22.26 1.49
C ALA A 445 5.27 -21.88 1.46
N VAL A 446 4.79 -21.31 2.57
CA VAL A 446 3.39 -20.97 2.83
C VAL A 446 3.26 -19.48 3.15
N THR A 447 2.20 -18.85 2.67
CA THR A 447 1.86 -17.47 2.98
C THR A 447 0.51 -17.42 3.70
N PRO A 448 0.46 -16.95 4.95
CA PRO A 448 -0.79 -16.66 5.66
C PRO A 448 -1.64 -15.63 4.90
N ILE A 449 -2.95 -15.83 4.93
CA ILE A 449 -3.94 -14.89 4.38
C ILE A 449 -5.10 -14.73 5.36
N GLU A 450 -5.53 -13.49 5.56
CA GLU A 450 -6.62 -13.13 6.46
C GLU A 450 -7.40 -11.92 5.93
N LYS A 451 -8.59 -11.69 6.47
CA LYS A 451 -9.34 -10.46 6.18
C LYS A 451 -8.68 -9.24 6.84
N SER A 452 -8.29 -9.39 8.10
CA SER A 452 -7.53 -8.43 8.88
C SER A 452 -6.86 -9.16 10.05
N ALA A 453 -5.77 -8.60 10.57
CA ALA A 453 -5.09 -9.07 11.77
C ALA A 453 -4.93 -7.90 12.74
N HIS A 454 -5.58 -7.98 13.90
CA HIS A 454 -5.69 -6.88 14.85
C HIS A 454 -4.33 -6.42 15.37
N PHE A 455 -3.49 -7.37 15.77
CA PHE A 455 -2.13 -7.13 16.26
C PHE A 455 -1.09 -7.25 15.14
N GLY A 456 -1.47 -7.77 13.97
CA GLY A 456 -0.60 -7.99 12.83
C GLY A 456 0.29 -9.24 12.94
N HIS A 457 -0.02 -10.16 13.86
CA HIS A 457 0.76 -11.38 14.12
C HIS A 457 0.20 -12.59 13.36
N THR A 458 0.30 -12.55 12.04
CA THR A 458 -0.18 -13.63 11.19
C THR A 458 0.61 -14.93 11.33
N GLU A 459 1.80 -14.88 11.90
CA GLU A 459 2.61 -16.05 12.24
C GLU A 459 2.05 -16.86 13.42
N TYR A 460 1.20 -16.29 14.26
CA TYR A 460 0.68 -16.97 15.45
C TYR A 460 -0.24 -18.14 15.13
N TYR A 461 -0.90 -18.13 14.00
CA TYR A 461 -1.82 -19.23 13.70
C TYR A 461 -1.23 -20.34 12.82
N ASN A 462 0.12 -20.40 12.70
CA ASN A 462 0.82 -21.51 12.07
C ASN A 462 2.22 -21.77 12.65
N ASP A 463 2.48 -21.36 13.88
CA ASP A 463 3.77 -21.57 14.56
C ASP A 463 3.82 -22.80 15.47
N GLY A 464 2.68 -23.48 15.66
CA GLY A 464 2.53 -24.65 16.54
C GLY A 464 2.40 -24.27 18.02
N ASP A 465 2.21 -22.99 18.35
CA ASP A 465 2.01 -22.51 19.72
C ASP A 465 0.51 -22.21 19.97
N PHE A 466 -0.20 -23.20 20.47
CA PHE A 466 -1.63 -23.10 20.77
C PHE A 466 -1.99 -22.19 21.96
N THR A 467 -1.02 -21.50 22.53
CA THR A 467 -1.22 -20.58 23.67
C THR A 467 -1.29 -19.12 23.25
N LYS A 468 -0.90 -18.80 22.01
CA LYS A 468 -1.02 -17.49 21.39
C LYS A 468 -2.28 -17.40 20.56
N SER A 469 -2.77 -16.20 20.32
CA SER A 469 -3.85 -16.00 19.39
C SER A 469 -3.78 -14.65 18.68
N GLU A 470 -4.34 -14.59 17.48
CA GLU A 470 -4.63 -13.38 16.74
C GLU A 470 -6.14 -13.25 16.57
N ASN A 471 -6.62 -12.06 16.28
CA ASN A 471 -8.02 -11.81 15.96
C ASN A 471 -8.17 -10.81 14.81
N SER A 472 -9.33 -10.80 14.21
CA SER A 472 -9.61 -9.97 13.04
C SER A 472 -10.35 -8.67 13.35
N PHE A 473 -10.32 -8.20 14.59
CA PHE A 473 -10.99 -6.96 14.98
C PHE A 473 -10.37 -5.75 14.28
N ASP A 474 -11.19 -5.04 13.51
CA ASP A 474 -10.80 -3.85 12.74
C ASP A 474 -11.87 -2.75 12.78
N GLN A 475 -12.91 -2.95 13.59
CA GLN A 475 -14.09 -2.09 13.75
C GLN A 475 -15.01 -2.03 12.53
N GLU A 476 -14.74 -2.79 11.49
CA GLU A 476 -15.62 -2.92 10.35
C GLU A 476 -16.82 -3.83 10.67
N ASN A 477 -18.00 -3.50 10.14
CA ASN A 477 -19.17 -4.40 10.13
C ASN A 477 -18.98 -5.45 9.03
N LYS A 478 -18.21 -6.49 9.32
CA LYS A 478 -17.90 -7.52 8.33
C LYS A 478 -19.06 -8.49 8.14
N ASP A 479 -19.43 -8.77 6.90
CA ASP A 479 -20.33 -9.86 6.53
C ASP A 479 -19.59 -11.19 6.33
N LEU A 480 -18.28 -11.12 6.06
CA LEU A 480 -17.39 -12.26 5.88
C LEU A 480 -16.05 -12.02 6.54
N ASP A 481 -15.53 -13.07 7.17
CA ASP A 481 -14.21 -13.13 7.75
C ASP A 481 -13.54 -14.45 7.39
N PHE A 482 -12.19 -14.48 7.32
CA PHE A 482 -11.48 -15.70 6.93
C PHE A 482 -10.05 -15.73 7.47
N TRP A 483 -9.55 -16.96 7.63
CA TRP A 483 -8.16 -17.30 7.93
C TRP A 483 -7.70 -18.40 7.00
N GLY A 484 -6.48 -18.37 6.52
CA GLY A 484 -6.01 -19.38 5.59
C GLY A 484 -4.58 -19.20 5.13
N PHE A 485 -4.24 -19.91 4.06
CA PHE A 485 -2.90 -19.96 3.50
C PHE A 485 -2.93 -20.06 1.98
N THR A 486 -1.82 -19.65 1.36
CA THR A 486 -1.52 -19.93 -0.05
C THR A 486 -0.12 -20.52 -0.18
N TRP A 487 0.07 -21.34 -1.22
CA TRP A 487 1.32 -22.01 -1.57
C TRP A 487 1.76 -21.65 -2.99
N SER A 488 3.05 -21.83 -3.29
CA SER A 488 3.61 -21.60 -4.62
C SER A 488 3.21 -22.67 -5.65
N GLU A 489 2.67 -23.78 -5.20
CA GLU A 489 2.28 -24.93 -6.01
C GLU A 489 1.09 -25.67 -5.38
N PRO A 490 0.30 -26.42 -6.16
CA PRO A 490 -0.86 -27.11 -5.64
C PRO A 490 -0.51 -28.37 -4.86
N TYR A 491 -1.24 -28.61 -3.76
CA TYR A 491 -1.19 -29.79 -2.92
C TYR A 491 -2.55 -30.49 -2.87
N LEU A 492 -2.52 -31.82 -2.67
CA LEU A 492 -3.70 -32.56 -2.25
C LEU A 492 -3.98 -32.28 -0.76
N MET A 493 -5.25 -32.09 -0.40
CA MET A 493 -5.67 -31.85 0.98
C MET A 493 -7.09 -32.35 1.19
N ASN A 494 -7.42 -32.75 2.44
CA ASN A 494 -8.74 -33.25 2.82
C ASN A 494 -9.10 -33.00 4.29
N GLN A 495 -8.23 -32.30 5.05
CA GLN A 495 -8.48 -32.02 6.45
C GLN A 495 -7.90 -30.65 6.85
N VAL A 496 -8.68 -29.93 7.65
CA VAL A 496 -8.26 -28.71 8.35
C VAL A 496 -8.51 -28.86 9.83
N VAL A 497 -7.56 -28.45 10.66
CA VAL A 497 -7.73 -28.37 12.11
C VAL A 497 -7.66 -26.90 12.50
N TYR A 498 -8.76 -26.38 13.02
CA TYR A 498 -8.91 -25.00 13.47
C TYR A 498 -8.98 -24.96 14.98
N THR A 499 -8.02 -24.29 15.61
CA THR A 499 -8.07 -23.97 17.04
C THR A 499 -8.42 -22.49 17.19
N THR A 500 -9.53 -22.23 17.88
CA THR A 500 -9.97 -20.87 18.17
C THR A 500 -8.96 -20.13 19.03
N GLY A 501 -8.90 -18.81 18.93
CA GLY A 501 -8.13 -17.98 19.84
C GLY A 501 -8.92 -17.56 21.08
N GLU A 502 -8.54 -16.43 21.67
CA GLU A 502 -9.28 -15.81 22.77
C GLU A 502 -10.71 -15.48 22.36
N MET A 503 -11.64 -15.63 23.31
CA MET A 503 -13.04 -15.24 23.15
C MET A 503 -13.31 -13.98 23.96
N PHE A 504 -14.08 -13.08 23.37
CA PHE A 504 -14.45 -11.80 23.94
C PHE A 504 -15.96 -11.69 24.08
N ASP A 505 -16.46 -10.84 24.97
CA ASP A 505 -17.90 -10.64 25.14
C ASP A 505 -18.59 -10.14 23.87
N ASP A 506 -17.85 -9.49 22.99
CA ASP A 506 -18.35 -8.84 21.77
C ASP A 506 -17.87 -9.49 20.46
N GLY A 507 -17.10 -10.59 20.49
CA GLY A 507 -16.64 -11.30 19.28
C GLY A 507 -15.65 -12.43 19.57
N GLY A 508 -15.05 -12.94 18.51
CA GLY A 508 -14.04 -14.02 18.54
C GLY A 508 -14.47 -15.32 17.87
N TRP A 509 -15.71 -15.45 17.41
CA TRP A 509 -16.24 -16.68 16.80
C TRP A 509 -16.91 -16.43 15.45
N PHE A 510 -17.11 -17.48 14.66
CA PHE A 510 -17.99 -17.44 13.50
C PHE A 510 -19.45 -17.63 13.91
N ALA A 511 -20.36 -16.72 13.52
CA ALA A 511 -21.78 -16.79 13.85
C ALA A 511 -22.59 -17.60 12.83
N ALA A 512 -22.10 -17.73 11.59
CA ALA A 512 -22.80 -18.46 10.54
C ALA A 512 -21.87 -18.83 9.38
N SER A 513 -22.31 -19.80 8.59
CA SER A 513 -21.75 -20.14 7.27
C SER A 513 -20.25 -20.49 7.27
N LEU A 514 -19.73 -20.98 8.41
CA LEU A 514 -18.35 -21.44 8.49
C LEU A 514 -18.16 -22.65 7.56
N ARG A 515 -17.23 -22.52 6.64
CA ARG A 515 -16.91 -23.51 5.62
C ARG A 515 -15.45 -23.44 5.22
N VAL A 516 -14.99 -24.45 4.51
CA VAL A 516 -13.64 -24.51 3.93
C VAL A 516 -13.73 -24.21 2.45
N GLN A 517 -12.82 -23.39 1.97
CA GLN A 517 -12.58 -23.14 0.55
C GLN A 517 -11.16 -23.50 0.18
N VAL A 518 -10.98 -24.03 -1.03
CA VAL A 518 -9.69 -24.31 -1.64
C VAL A 518 -9.53 -23.44 -2.89
N ARG A 519 -8.33 -22.92 -3.12
CA ARG A 519 -8.03 -22.11 -4.30
C ARG A 519 -7.60 -23.02 -5.45
N GLN A 520 -8.34 -22.97 -6.56
CA GLN A 520 -8.06 -23.66 -7.81
C GLN A 520 -8.12 -22.64 -8.96
N ASP A 521 -7.14 -22.63 -9.82
CA ASP A 521 -7.06 -21.66 -10.92
C ASP A 521 -7.34 -20.23 -10.45
N PHE A 522 -6.76 -19.87 -9.30
CA PHE A 522 -6.88 -18.56 -8.62
C PHE A 522 -8.31 -18.20 -8.17
N ARG A 523 -9.22 -19.18 -8.11
CA ARG A 523 -10.60 -19.02 -7.62
C ARG A 523 -10.81 -19.80 -6.35
N TRP A 524 -11.48 -19.21 -5.38
CA TRP A 524 -11.90 -19.88 -4.16
C TRP A 524 -13.16 -20.69 -4.39
N ILE A 525 -13.11 -22.00 -4.14
CA ILE A 525 -14.18 -22.96 -4.37
C ILE A 525 -14.48 -23.69 -3.07
N ASP A 526 -15.77 -23.78 -2.71
CA ASP A 526 -16.20 -24.52 -1.53
C ASP A 526 -15.87 -26.02 -1.70
N VAL A 527 -15.21 -26.60 -0.68
CA VAL A 527 -14.96 -28.05 -0.66
C VAL A 527 -16.24 -28.85 -0.47
N GLN A 528 -16.25 -30.09 -0.94
CA GLN A 528 -17.42 -30.96 -0.89
C GLN A 528 -17.36 -31.90 0.32
N ASN A 529 -18.57 -32.30 0.82
CA ASN A 529 -18.72 -33.30 1.88
C ASN A 529 -18.03 -32.92 3.21
N THR A 530 -18.15 -31.66 3.60
CA THR A 530 -17.52 -31.16 4.84
C THR A 530 -18.23 -31.71 6.07
N LYS A 531 -17.45 -32.28 7.01
CA LYS A 531 -17.87 -32.68 8.34
C LYS A 531 -16.99 -31.91 9.36
N ILE A 532 -17.64 -31.36 10.40
CA ILE A 532 -16.94 -30.62 11.47
C ILE A 532 -17.11 -31.38 12.78
N GLU A 533 -16.01 -31.74 13.43
CA GLU A 533 -16.00 -32.47 14.71
C GLU A 533 -15.08 -31.78 15.71
N PRO A 534 -15.56 -31.50 16.96
CA PRO A 534 -16.96 -31.52 17.36
C PRO A 534 -17.81 -30.54 16.55
N ARG A 535 -19.13 -30.65 16.62
CA ARG A 535 -20.04 -29.73 15.92
C ARG A 535 -19.76 -28.30 16.35
N TYR A 536 -19.54 -27.40 15.40
CA TYR A 536 -19.30 -25.99 15.66
C TYR A 536 -20.59 -25.28 16.11
N PRO A 537 -20.60 -24.57 17.28
CA PRO A 537 -21.83 -24.08 17.87
C PRO A 537 -22.37 -22.76 17.30
N TYR A 538 -21.56 -21.99 16.59
CA TYR A 538 -21.91 -20.68 16.01
C TYR A 538 -22.32 -19.59 17.01
N THR A 539 -21.89 -19.68 18.24
CA THR A 539 -22.18 -18.74 19.33
C THR A 539 -20.93 -18.54 20.20
N ALA A 540 -21.01 -17.66 21.18
CA ALA A 540 -19.94 -17.47 22.17
C ALA A 540 -19.57 -18.78 22.92
N SER A 541 -20.42 -19.82 22.88
CA SER A 541 -20.12 -21.15 23.44
C SER A 541 -19.13 -21.97 22.61
N THR A 542 -18.60 -21.41 21.52
CA THR A 542 -17.50 -22.00 20.74
C THR A 542 -16.28 -22.28 21.64
N GLY A 543 -16.03 -21.43 22.61
CA GLY A 543 -14.95 -21.58 23.59
C GLY A 543 -13.59 -21.09 23.06
N ALA A 544 -12.78 -20.53 23.95
CA ALA A 544 -11.41 -20.14 23.67
C ALA A 544 -10.51 -21.38 23.57
N PHE A 545 -9.53 -21.33 22.68
CA PHE A 545 -8.52 -22.38 22.47
C PHE A 545 -9.14 -23.78 22.29
N THR A 546 -10.28 -23.83 21.59
CA THR A 546 -11.03 -25.04 21.32
C THR A 546 -10.79 -25.51 19.89
N THR A 547 -10.47 -26.79 19.72
CA THR A 547 -10.11 -27.34 18.41
C THR A 547 -11.31 -27.97 17.70
N TYR A 548 -11.45 -27.65 16.41
CA TYR A 548 -12.43 -28.18 15.49
C TYR A 548 -11.75 -28.78 14.27
N THR A 549 -12.06 -30.03 13.94
CA THR A 549 -11.53 -30.72 12.77
C THR A 549 -12.56 -30.73 11.65
N PHE A 550 -12.16 -30.21 10.50
CA PHE A 550 -12.93 -30.26 9.25
C PHE A 550 -12.37 -31.36 8.37
N SER A 551 -13.17 -32.34 8.05
CA SER A 551 -12.84 -33.37 7.06
C SER A 551 -13.71 -33.17 5.81
N PHE A 552 -13.14 -33.32 4.62
CA PHE A 552 -13.83 -33.09 3.34
C PHE A 552 -13.28 -34.01 2.24
N ALA A 553 -13.96 -34.05 1.10
CA ALA A 553 -13.47 -34.82 -0.04
C ALA A 553 -12.09 -34.35 -0.50
N THR A 554 -11.18 -35.28 -0.75
CA THR A 554 -9.86 -34.96 -1.27
C THR A 554 -9.97 -34.01 -2.46
N THR A 555 -9.26 -32.91 -2.38
CA THR A 555 -9.18 -31.91 -3.43
C THR A 555 -7.77 -31.39 -3.58
N SER A 556 -7.46 -30.79 -4.70
CA SER A 556 -6.17 -30.15 -4.93
C SER A 556 -6.32 -28.64 -4.98
N GLY A 557 -5.31 -27.90 -4.55
CA GLY A 557 -5.27 -26.46 -4.66
C GLY A 557 -3.97 -25.85 -4.18
N ASP A 558 -3.76 -24.60 -4.53
CA ASP A 558 -2.63 -23.78 -4.13
C ASP A 558 -2.99 -22.77 -3.01
N GLY A 559 -4.11 -22.96 -2.37
CA GLY A 559 -4.55 -22.22 -1.21
C GLY A 559 -5.74 -22.89 -0.51
N LEU A 560 -5.85 -22.63 0.80
CA LEU A 560 -6.98 -23.09 1.62
C LEU A 560 -7.34 -21.98 2.61
N ARG A 561 -8.63 -21.81 2.88
CA ARG A 561 -9.11 -20.94 3.95
C ARG A 561 -10.37 -21.49 4.61
N ILE A 562 -10.54 -21.19 5.89
CA ILE A 562 -11.82 -21.22 6.57
C ILE A 562 -12.47 -19.84 6.44
N ILE A 563 -13.75 -19.79 6.15
CA ILE A 563 -14.48 -18.55 5.89
C ILE A 563 -15.91 -18.64 6.41
N GLY A 564 -16.39 -17.55 6.98
CA GLY A 564 -17.76 -17.48 7.50
C GLY A 564 -18.15 -16.07 7.91
N LYS A 565 -19.37 -15.92 8.42
CA LYS A 565 -19.82 -14.65 9.00
C LYS A 565 -19.27 -14.53 10.42
N PRO A 566 -18.57 -13.45 10.76
CA PRO A 566 -18.08 -13.24 12.13
C PRO A 566 -19.22 -12.94 13.11
N GLY A 567 -19.00 -13.30 14.37
CA GLY A 567 -19.97 -13.16 15.45
C GLY A 567 -19.74 -11.95 16.35
N GLY A 568 -20.62 -11.86 17.33
CA GLY A 568 -20.61 -10.79 18.32
C GLY A 568 -21.08 -9.44 17.79
N SER A 569 -21.08 -8.44 18.68
CA SER A 569 -21.42 -7.05 18.32
C SER A 569 -20.26 -6.32 17.66
N ALA A 570 -19.05 -6.89 17.74
CA ALA A 570 -17.84 -6.33 17.15
C ALA A 570 -17.42 -7.01 15.83
N TYR A 571 -18.16 -8.04 15.36
CA TYR A 571 -18.00 -8.68 14.04
C TYR A 571 -16.58 -9.12 13.70
N PHE A 572 -15.95 -9.88 14.60
CA PHE A 572 -14.61 -10.43 14.37
C PHE A 572 -14.50 -11.89 14.81
N THR A 573 -13.46 -12.56 14.35
CA THR A 573 -13.10 -13.92 14.72
C THR A 573 -11.71 -13.96 15.33
N SER A 574 -11.39 -15.01 16.06
CA SER A 574 -10.11 -15.21 16.72
C SER A 574 -9.58 -16.60 16.40
N ILE A 575 -8.25 -16.70 16.30
CA ILE A 575 -7.56 -17.93 15.93
C ILE A 575 -6.29 -18.11 16.74
N ALA A 576 -6.02 -19.34 17.19
CA ALA A 576 -4.74 -19.71 17.77
C ALA A 576 -3.91 -20.52 16.77
N GLU A 577 -4.53 -21.50 16.07
CA GLU A 577 -3.81 -22.32 15.10
C GLU A 577 -4.72 -22.78 13.96
N LEU A 578 -4.17 -22.87 12.75
CA LEU A 578 -4.83 -23.44 11.58
C LEU A 578 -3.88 -24.42 10.88
N GLU A 579 -4.18 -25.69 10.96
CA GLU A 579 -3.36 -26.75 10.39
C GLU A 579 -4.06 -27.35 9.16
N VAL A 580 -3.29 -27.75 8.16
CA VAL A 580 -3.81 -28.31 6.90
C VAL A 580 -3.11 -29.62 6.59
N TYR A 581 -3.91 -30.66 6.26
CA TYR A 581 -3.42 -32.02 6.05
C TYR A 581 -4.04 -32.73 4.85
N TYR A 582 -3.34 -33.72 4.33
CA TYR A 582 -3.82 -34.76 3.46
C TYR A 582 -3.75 -36.10 4.22
N ARG A 583 -4.86 -36.59 4.77
CA ARG A 583 -4.92 -37.80 5.60
C ARG A 583 -5.91 -38.84 5.08
#